data_050e34b9322e5e544a064c23935dfdf7
#
_entry.id   050e34b9322e5e544a064c23935dfdf7
#
_cell.length_a   1.000
_cell.length_b   1.000
_cell.length_c   1.000
_cell.angle_alpha   90.00
_cell.angle_beta   90.00
_cell.angle_gamma   90.00
#
_symmetry.space_group_name_H-M   'P 1'
#
loop_
_entity.id
_entity.type
_entity.pdbx_description
1 polymer ?
#
loop_
_entity_poly.entity_id
_entity_poly.type
_entity_poly.pdbx_seq_one_letter_code
_entity_poly.pdbx_strand_id
1 'polypeptide(L)'
;MPKRQTNNLRWKAELLEIKTGTDENDRPTTIYEFKRLIFYEELGVTSQEKYLSQQAKTDVVRRIKVRWDKSITEKLSALKIDSVTYNITRIYTNPDAREMELSLAYVD
;
A
#
# COMPACT_ATOMS: atom_id res chain seq x y z
N MET A 1 35.39 -0.85 4.96
CA MET A 1 34.30 -0.44 5.83
C MET A 1 32.98 -0.94 5.27
N PRO A 2 32.25 -1.75 6.02
CA PRO A 2 30.99 -2.19 5.50
C PRO A 2 30.09 -0.99 5.28
N LYS A 3 29.46 -1.00 4.15
CA LYS A 3 28.53 0.05 3.82
C LYS A 3 27.35 -0.01 4.77
N ARG A 4 27.15 1.06 5.48
CA ARG A 4 26.03 1.15 6.38
C ARG A 4 24.75 1.07 5.57
N GLN A 5 23.86 0.16 5.97
CA GLN A 5 22.56 0.11 5.34
C GLN A 5 21.80 1.36 5.69
N THR A 6 21.55 2.15 4.67
CA THR A 6 20.72 3.34 4.85
C THR A 6 19.27 2.92 4.80
N ASN A 7 18.54 3.30 5.81
CA ASN A 7 17.10 3.13 5.78
C ASN A 7 16.54 4.23 4.89
N ASN A 8 16.11 3.86 3.69
CA ASN A 8 15.55 4.81 2.73
C ASN A 8 14.06 5.05 2.94
N LEU A 9 13.48 4.49 4.00
CA LEU A 9 12.08 4.67 4.34
C LEU A 9 11.90 6.01 5.04
N ARG A 10 11.92 7.09 4.27
CA ARG A 10 11.95 8.45 4.79
C ARG A 10 10.63 9.21 4.63
N TRP A 11 9.69 8.67 3.87
CA TRP A 11 8.42 9.33 3.62
C TRP A 11 7.34 8.70 4.49
N LYS A 12 6.37 9.50 4.88
CA LYS A 12 5.28 9.03 5.75
C LYS A 12 4.02 8.80 4.97
N ALA A 13 3.33 7.72 5.29
CA ALA A 13 2.01 7.40 4.76
C ALA A 13 1.10 7.02 5.92
N GLU A 14 -0.20 7.23 5.75
CA GLU A 14 -1.19 6.81 6.73
C GLU A 14 -1.65 5.41 6.38
N LEU A 15 -1.48 4.47 7.31
CA LEU A 15 -2.03 3.13 7.15
C LEU A 15 -3.47 3.15 7.60
N LEU A 16 -4.36 2.71 6.72
CA LEU A 16 -5.79 2.67 6.97
C LEU A 16 -6.25 1.24 7.05
N GLU A 17 -7.25 1.00 7.88
CA GLU A 17 -7.94 -0.28 7.93
C GLU A 17 -9.26 -0.16 7.19
N ILE A 18 -9.54 -1.12 6.30
CA ILE A 18 -10.77 -1.14 5.53
C ILE A 18 -11.82 -1.87 6.32
N LYS A 19 -12.94 -1.20 6.58
CA LYS A 19 -14.07 -1.78 7.30
C LYS A 19 -15.33 -1.62 6.49
N THR A 20 -16.29 -2.51 6.74
CA THR A 20 -17.61 -2.40 6.15
C THR A 20 -18.54 -1.75 7.15
N GLY A 21 -19.26 -0.73 6.71
CA GLY A 21 -20.25 -0.07 7.53
C GLY A 21 -21.52 0.12 6.74
N THR A 22 -22.44 0.90 7.29
CA THR A 22 -23.66 1.28 6.59
C THR A 22 -23.78 2.79 6.56
N ASP A 23 -24.35 3.33 5.48
CA ASP A 23 -24.61 4.75 5.37
C ASP A 23 -25.97 5.08 5.99
N GLU A 24 -26.42 6.33 5.83
CA GLU A 24 -27.69 6.78 6.40
C GLU A 24 -28.90 6.03 5.85
N ASN A 25 -28.77 5.42 4.68
CA ASN A 25 -29.84 4.66 4.05
C ASN A 25 -29.67 3.15 4.22
N ASP A 26 -28.88 2.73 5.22
CA ASP A 26 -28.59 1.33 5.49
C ASP A 26 -27.95 0.58 4.33
N ARG A 27 -27.24 1.31 3.47
CA ARG A 27 -26.52 0.68 2.37
C ARG A 27 -25.11 0.31 2.82
N PRO A 28 -24.59 -0.86 2.39
CA PRO A 28 -23.21 -1.20 2.70
C PRO A 28 -22.27 -0.14 2.13
N THR A 29 -21.32 0.28 2.92
CA THR A 29 -20.32 1.25 2.49
C THR A 29 -18.96 0.84 3.02
N THR A 30 -17.90 1.29 2.33
CA THR A 30 -16.52 1.03 2.74
C THR A 30 -16.03 2.19 3.59
N ILE A 31 -15.48 1.86 4.75
CA ILE A 31 -14.95 2.84 5.68
C ILE A 31 -13.43 2.64 5.76
N TYR A 32 -12.69 3.73 5.63
CA TYR A 32 -11.24 3.72 5.78
C TYR A 32 -10.91 4.38 7.11
N GLU A 33 -10.43 3.57 8.06
CA GLU A 33 -10.14 4.04 9.39
C GLU A 33 -8.64 4.17 9.58
N PHE A 34 -8.19 5.30 10.09
CA PHE A 34 -6.77 5.52 10.36
C PHE A 34 -6.29 4.54 11.43
N LYS A 35 -5.17 3.88 11.15
CA LYS A 35 -4.58 2.93 12.06
C LYS A 35 -3.29 3.45 12.66
N ARG A 36 -2.34 3.85 11.82
CA ARG A 36 -1.07 4.41 12.26
C ARG A 36 -0.31 4.98 11.07
N LEU A 37 0.76 5.70 11.37
CA LEU A 37 1.68 6.17 10.34
C LEU A 37 2.72 5.10 10.07
N ILE A 38 3.10 4.97 8.81
CA ILE A 38 4.20 4.11 8.41
C ILE A 38 5.15 4.91 7.53
N PHE A 39 6.38 4.41 7.45
CA PHE A 39 7.39 5.03 6.60
C PHE A 39 7.56 4.20 5.34
N TYR A 40 7.82 4.88 4.23
CA TYR A 40 7.96 4.19 2.95
C TYR A 40 9.04 4.81 2.09
N GLU A 41 9.49 4.04 1.09
CA GLU A 41 10.35 4.49 0.02
C GLU A 41 9.60 4.33 -1.29
N GLU A 42 9.64 5.36 -2.14
CA GLU A 42 8.99 5.30 -3.44
C GLU A 42 9.79 4.41 -4.38
N LEU A 43 9.12 3.47 -5.04
CA LEU A 43 9.71 2.63 -6.08
C LEU A 43 9.04 2.96 -7.40
N GLY A 44 9.76 2.76 -8.50
CA GLY A 44 9.16 2.97 -9.81
C GLY A 44 8.21 1.84 -10.18
N VAL A 45 7.23 2.14 -11.03
CA VAL A 45 6.36 1.11 -11.60
C VAL A 45 7.06 0.54 -12.83
N THR A 46 7.38 -0.76 -12.81
CA THR A 46 8.05 -1.40 -13.92
C THR A 46 7.08 -1.65 -15.07
N SER A 47 7.62 -1.82 -16.27
CA SER A 47 6.78 -2.15 -17.43
C SER A 47 6.04 -3.46 -17.24
N GLN A 48 6.69 -4.43 -16.63
CA GLN A 48 6.06 -5.72 -16.37
C GLN A 48 4.92 -5.59 -15.36
N GLU A 49 5.12 -4.82 -14.30
CA GLU A 49 4.09 -4.59 -13.31
C GLU A 49 2.88 -3.90 -13.92
N LYS A 50 3.13 -2.90 -14.76
CA LYS A 50 2.07 -2.18 -15.43
C LYS A 50 1.27 -3.09 -16.36
N TYR A 51 1.97 -3.96 -17.09
CA TYR A 51 1.34 -4.92 -18.00
C TYR A 51 0.42 -5.88 -17.22
N LEU A 52 0.93 -6.44 -16.13
CA LEU A 52 0.15 -7.37 -15.31
C LEU A 52 -1.07 -6.70 -14.69
N SER A 53 -0.93 -5.46 -14.24
CA SER A 53 -2.05 -4.75 -13.63
C SER A 53 -3.14 -4.44 -14.65
N GLN A 54 -2.76 -4.14 -15.89
CA GLN A 54 -3.74 -3.91 -16.95
C GLN A 54 -4.52 -5.17 -17.27
N GLN A 55 -3.86 -6.33 -17.28
CA GLN A 55 -4.55 -7.60 -17.49
C GLN A 55 -5.54 -7.90 -16.38
N ALA A 56 -5.22 -7.52 -15.16
CA ALA A 56 -6.10 -7.70 -14.01
C ALA A 56 -7.14 -6.60 -13.91
N LYS A 57 -7.16 -5.64 -14.83
CA LYS A 57 -8.05 -4.47 -14.81
C LYS A 57 -7.84 -3.60 -13.58
N THR A 58 -6.65 -3.66 -13.02
CA THR A 58 -6.28 -2.86 -11.85
C THR A 58 -5.02 -2.09 -12.19
N ASP A 59 -5.14 -0.79 -12.32
CA ASP A 59 -4.04 0.07 -12.76
C ASP A 59 -3.13 0.40 -11.58
N VAL A 60 -1.94 -0.18 -11.57
CA VAL A 60 -0.94 0.16 -10.57
C VAL A 60 -0.35 1.52 -10.92
N VAL A 61 -0.56 2.49 -10.05
CA VAL A 61 -0.09 3.87 -10.27
C VAL A 61 1.13 4.19 -9.41
N ARG A 62 1.41 3.36 -8.42
CA ARG A 62 2.49 3.62 -7.48
C ARG A 62 2.99 2.31 -6.88
N ARG A 63 4.28 2.24 -6.63
CA ARG A 63 4.89 1.12 -5.92
C ARG A 63 5.75 1.68 -4.82
N ILE A 64 5.59 1.14 -3.61
CA ILE A 64 6.36 1.60 -2.46
C ILE A 64 6.96 0.41 -1.71
N LYS A 65 8.01 0.68 -0.96
CA LYS A 65 8.63 -0.29 -0.08
C LYS A 65 8.41 0.16 1.35
N VAL A 66 7.99 -0.78 2.21
CA VAL A 66 7.76 -0.51 3.61
C VAL A 66 8.43 -1.60 4.44
N ARG A 67 8.55 -1.38 5.74
CA ARG A 67 9.03 -2.40 6.66
C ARG A 67 8.01 -3.55 6.68
N TRP A 68 8.49 -4.78 6.72
CA TRP A 68 7.63 -5.94 6.79
C TRP A 68 6.68 -5.85 7.98
N ASP A 69 5.40 -6.01 7.71
CA ASP A 69 4.34 -5.90 8.70
C ASP A 69 3.23 -6.86 8.31
N LYS A 70 3.04 -7.89 9.10
CA LYS A 70 2.04 -8.90 8.82
C LYS A 70 0.62 -8.38 8.91
N SER A 71 0.40 -7.26 9.57
CA SER A 71 -0.94 -6.67 9.70
C SER A 71 -1.39 -5.97 8.42
N ILE A 72 -0.48 -5.71 7.50
CA ILE A 72 -0.82 -5.09 6.22
C ILE A 72 -1.22 -6.18 5.24
N THR A 73 -2.45 -6.14 4.76
CA THR A 73 -2.98 -7.13 3.84
C THR A 73 -3.63 -6.43 2.66
N GLU A 74 -3.77 -7.16 1.55
CA GLU A 74 -4.39 -6.60 0.34
C GLU A 74 -5.87 -6.29 0.55
N LYS A 75 -6.57 -7.07 1.35
CA LYS A 75 -8.02 -6.96 1.51
C LYS A 75 -8.42 -5.99 2.61
N LEU A 76 -7.62 -5.88 3.65
CA LEU A 76 -8.03 -5.16 4.86
C LEU A 76 -7.26 -3.86 5.07
N SER A 77 -6.29 -3.56 4.22
CA SER A 77 -5.45 -2.39 4.39
C SER A 77 -5.52 -1.49 3.16
N ALA A 78 -5.39 -0.20 3.42
CA ALA A 78 -5.24 0.81 2.38
C ALA A 78 -4.21 1.82 2.86
N LEU A 79 -3.76 2.68 1.98
CA LEU A 79 -2.79 3.71 2.33
C LEU A 79 -3.26 5.06 1.85
N LYS A 80 -2.97 6.07 2.64
CA LYS A 80 -3.24 7.45 2.26
C LYS A 80 -1.92 8.20 2.22
N ILE A 81 -1.60 8.74 1.05
CA ILE A 81 -0.36 9.50 0.82
C ILE A 81 -0.76 10.82 0.21
N ASP A 82 -0.34 11.92 0.83
CA ASP A 82 -0.63 13.28 0.34
C ASP A 82 -2.12 13.49 0.10
N SER A 83 -2.95 13.03 1.00
CA SER A 83 -4.41 13.15 0.95
C SER A 83 -5.08 12.30 -0.13
N VAL A 84 -4.34 11.39 -0.77
CA VAL A 84 -4.90 10.47 -1.76
C VAL A 84 -4.92 9.07 -1.19
N THR A 85 -6.07 8.42 -1.26
CA THR A 85 -6.25 7.05 -0.75
C THR A 85 -5.99 6.04 -1.87
N TYR A 86 -5.21 5.03 -1.54
CA TYR A 86 -4.83 3.97 -2.48
C TYR A 86 -5.23 2.63 -1.93
N ASN A 87 -5.69 1.74 -2.81
CA ASN A 87 -5.84 0.32 -2.49
C ASN A 87 -4.51 -0.39 -2.71
N ILE A 88 -4.24 -1.40 -1.89
CA ILE A 88 -3.09 -2.27 -2.09
C ILE A 88 -3.54 -3.41 -3.00
N THR A 89 -2.96 -3.49 -4.18
CA THR A 89 -3.35 -4.50 -5.16
C THR A 89 -2.46 -5.73 -5.10
N ARG A 90 -1.27 -5.59 -4.56
CA ARG A 90 -0.30 -6.67 -4.55
C ARG A 90 0.74 -6.42 -3.48
N ILE A 91 1.14 -7.48 -2.79
CA ILE A 91 2.18 -7.41 -1.76
C ILE A 91 3.26 -8.42 -2.11
N TYR A 92 4.49 -7.95 -2.19
CA TYR A 92 5.65 -8.81 -2.32
C TYR A 92 6.48 -8.68 -1.05
N THR A 93 6.69 -9.79 -0.35
CA THR A 93 7.42 -9.78 0.92
C THR A 93 8.84 -10.29 0.70
N ASN A 94 9.82 -9.54 1.22
CA ASN A 94 11.21 -9.96 1.25
C ASN A 94 11.61 -10.16 2.72
N PRO A 95 11.47 -11.40 3.23
CA PRO A 95 11.72 -11.63 4.66
C PRO A 95 13.17 -11.43 5.05
N ASP A 96 14.11 -11.69 4.15
CA ASP A 96 15.54 -11.54 4.46
C ASP A 96 15.91 -10.10 4.74
N ALA A 97 15.31 -9.17 4.02
CA ALA A 97 15.53 -7.74 4.23
C ALA A 97 14.53 -7.13 5.21
N ARG A 98 13.55 -7.91 5.66
CA ARG A 98 12.47 -7.46 6.54
C ARG A 98 11.69 -6.31 5.94
N GLU A 99 11.45 -6.41 4.64
CA GLU A 99 10.76 -5.38 3.88
C GLU A 99 9.69 -6.03 3.03
N MET A 100 8.73 -5.21 2.60
CA MET A 100 7.77 -5.65 1.61
C MET A 100 7.45 -4.52 0.65
N GLU A 101 7.09 -4.90 -0.58
CA GLU A 101 6.73 -3.96 -1.62
C GLU A 101 5.24 -4.00 -1.83
N LEU A 102 4.64 -2.83 -1.88
CA LEU A 102 3.20 -2.68 -2.05
C LEU A 102 2.93 -2.03 -3.39
N SER A 103 2.09 -2.65 -4.19
CA SER A 103 1.60 -2.06 -5.43
C SER A 103 0.27 -1.39 -5.14
N LEU A 104 0.14 -0.14 -5.54
CA LEU A 104 -0.99 0.70 -5.16
C LEU A 104 -1.78 1.14 -6.38
N ALA A 105 -3.08 1.21 -6.24
CA ALA A 105 -3.99 1.74 -7.25
C ALA A 105 -4.94 2.73 -6.60
N TYR A 106 -5.49 3.65 -7.41
CA TYR A 106 -6.47 4.59 -6.89
C TYR A 106 -7.72 3.86 -6.42
N VAL A 107 -8.33 4.39 -5.37
CA VAL A 107 -9.64 3.93 -4.93
C VAL A 107 -10.68 4.55 -5.87
N ASP A 108 -11.57 3.72 -6.36
CA ASP A 108 -12.67 4.18 -7.21
C ASP A 108 -13.76 4.88 -6.41
#